data_3437a7bd63193f861bb68cb86cfa55b0
#
_entry.id   3437a7bd63193f861bb68cb86cfa55b0
#
_cell.length_a   1.000
_cell.length_b   1.000
_cell.length_c   1.000
_cell.angle_alpha   90.00
_cell.angle_beta   90.00
_cell.angle_gamma   90.00
#
_symmetry.space_group_name_H-M   'P 1'
#
loop_
_entity.id
_entity.type
_entity.pdbx_description
1 polymer ?
#
loop_
_entity_poly.entity_id
_entity_poly.type
_entity_poly.pdbx_seq_one_letter_code
_entity_poly.pdbx_strand_id
1 'polypeptide(L)'
;GLGVRQDYTQAVQWYRKAAEQGDAEAQFNLGSMYDNGQGVRQDDAQAVQWYRKAAEQGYAKAQFNLGLMYDNGRGVRQDDAQAVQWYRKAAEQGHAKAQYNLGVRYYNGQGVRQDYTQAVQWFGKAAEQGYAKAQYNLGVMYDNGLGVRQDYIQAVQWYRKAAEQGHAKAQ
;
A
#
# COMPACT_ATOMS: atom_id res chain seq x y z
N GLY A 1 -4.96 -5.15 -35.66
CA GLY A 1 -4.93 -6.11 -34.56
C GLY A 1 -6.31 -6.32 -34.00
N LEU A 2 -6.85 -7.52 -34.15
CA LEU A 2 -8.12 -7.90 -33.53
C LEU A 2 -7.90 -7.96 -32.01
N GLY A 3 -8.37 -6.95 -31.30
CA GLY A 3 -8.35 -6.93 -29.84
C GLY A 3 -9.23 -8.05 -29.31
N VAL A 4 -8.62 -9.03 -28.67
CA VAL A 4 -9.35 -10.01 -27.88
C VAL A 4 -10.08 -9.23 -26.79
N ARG A 5 -11.41 -9.32 -26.75
CA ARG A 5 -12.20 -8.77 -25.62
C ARG A 5 -11.63 -9.36 -24.34
N GLN A 6 -11.33 -8.51 -23.37
CA GLN A 6 -10.93 -8.98 -22.05
C GLN A 6 -12.06 -9.84 -21.47
N ASP A 7 -11.88 -11.15 -21.50
CA ASP A 7 -12.82 -12.09 -20.89
C ASP A 7 -12.41 -12.34 -19.45
N TYR A 8 -12.88 -11.48 -18.58
CA TYR A 8 -12.63 -11.59 -17.14
C TYR A 8 -13.20 -12.91 -16.55
N THR A 9 -14.26 -13.47 -17.16
CA THR A 9 -14.87 -14.70 -16.69
C THR A 9 -13.91 -15.88 -16.91
N GLN A 10 -13.28 -15.95 -18.07
CA GLN A 10 -12.25 -16.95 -18.33
C GLN A 10 -11.01 -16.74 -17.45
N ALA A 11 -10.58 -15.49 -17.28
CA ALA A 11 -9.43 -15.17 -16.43
C ALA A 11 -9.65 -15.64 -14.98
N VAL A 12 -10.84 -15.43 -14.41
CA VAL A 12 -11.20 -15.94 -13.07
C VAL A 12 -11.03 -17.45 -12.99
N GLN A 13 -11.46 -18.20 -14.00
CA GLN A 13 -11.35 -19.68 -14.00
C GLN A 13 -9.87 -20.12 -13.98
N TRP A 14 -9.01 -19.47 -14.77
CA TRP A 14 -7.59 -19.79 -14.81
C TRP A 14 -6.87 -19.40 -13.51
N TYR A 15 -7.12 -18.18 -13.01
CA TYR A 15 -6.54 -17.76 -11.74
C TYR A 15 -7.00 -18.63 -10.58
N ARG A 16 -8.27 -19.07 -10.57
CA ARG A 16 -8.77 -19.97 -9.53
C ARG A 16 -8.01 -21.30 -9.52
N LYS A 17 -7.82 -21.92 -10.67
CA LYS A 17 -7.07 -23.17 -10.78
C LYS A 17 -5.63 -23.03 -10.26
N ALA A 18 -4.93 -21.97 -10.66
CA ALA A 18 -3.58 -21.72 -10.18
C ALA A 18 -3.54 -21.36 -8.69
N ALA A 19 -4.47 -20.53 -8.22
CA ALA A 19 -4.58 -20.12 -6.82
C ALA A 19 -4.87 -21.29 -5.87
N GLU A 20 -5.70 -22.25 -6.30
CA GLU A 20 -5.98 -23.49 -5.56
C GLU A 20 -4.75 -24.42 -5.49
N GLN A 21 -3.84 -24.30 -6.46
CA GLN A 21 -2.54 -25.01 -6.45
C GLN A 21 -1.47 -24.28 -5.60
N GLY A 22 -1.81 -23.14 -5.01
CA GLY A 22 -0.92 -22.41 -4.11
C GLY A 22 -0.14 -21.27 -4.74
N ASP A 23 -0.34 -20.96 -6.04
CA ASP A 23 0.35 -19.84 -6.69
C ASP A 23 -0.04 -18.50 -6.06
N ALA A 24 0.93 -17.80 -5.46
CA ALA A 24 0.68 -16.56 -4.70
C ALA A 24 0.23 -15.39 -5.60
N GLU A 25 0.75 -15.32 -6.83
CA GLU A 25 0.35 -14.27 -7.76
C GLU A 25 -1.08 -14.51 -8.27
N ALA A 26 -1.43 -15.76 -8.57
CA ALA A 26 -2.80 -16.11 -8.94
C ALA A 26 -3.79 -15.86 -7.79
N GLN A 27 -3.41 -16.15 -6.55
CA GLN A 27 -4.22 -15.83 -5.36
C GLN A 27 -4.43 -14.33 -5.24
N PHE A 28 -3.38 -13.51 -5.41
CA PHE A 28 -3.51 -12.06 -5.42
C PHE A 28 -4.44 -11.56 -6.53
N ASN A 29 -4.25 -12.07 -7.76
CA ASN A 29 -5.07 -11.66 -8.91
C ASN A 29 -6.54 -12.07 -8.73
N LEU A 30 -6.80 -13.27 -8.22
CA LEU A 30 -8.16 -13.72 -7.91
C LEU A 30 -8.79 -12.86 -6.80
N GLY A 31 -8.04 -12.52 -5.76
CA GLY A 31 -8.45 -11.56 -4.73
C GLY A 31 -8.82 -10.21 -5.32
N SER A 32 -8.01 -9.69 -6.24
CA SER A 32 -8.28 -8.43 -6.94
C SER A 32 -9.55 -8.49 -7.80
N MET A 33 -9.83 -9.63 -8.42
CA MET A 33 -11.05 -9.82 -9.20
C MET A 33 -12.30 -9.77 -8.32
N TYR A 34 -12.28 -10.39 -7.15
CA TYR A 34 -13.36 -10.29 -6.17
C TYR A 34 -13.48 -8.87 -5.60
N ASP A 35 -12.37 -8.21 -5.32
CA ASP A 35 -12.33 -6.83 -4.80
C ASP A 35 -12.98 -5.84 -5.78
N ASN A 36 -12.75 -6.01 -7.08
CA ASN A 36 -13.23 -5.10 -8.12
C ASN A 36 -14.50 -5.59 -8.86
N GLY A 37 -15.00 -6.78 -8.59
CA GLY A 37 -16.12 -7.35 -9.32
C GLY A 37 -15.82 -7.66 -10.79
N GLN A 38 -14.57 -8.06 -11.12
CA GLN A 38 -14.14 -8.34 -12.48
C GLN A 38 -14.30 -9.81 -12.82
N GLY A 39 -15.26 -10.15 -13.71
CA GLY A 39 -15.57 -11.52 -14.09
C GLY A 39 -16.28 -12.35 -13.01
N VAL A 40 -16.45 -11.79 -11.83
CA VAL A 40 -17.21 -12.33 -10.69
C VAL A 40 -17.98 -11.19 -10.03
N ARG A 41 -19.01 -11.53 -9.26
CA ARG A 41 -19.66 -10.55 -8.38
C ARG A 41 -18.64 -10.06 -7.34
N GLN A 42 -18.62 -8.76 -7.08
CA GLN A 42 -17.78 -8.18 -6.03
C GLN A 42 -18.10 -8.83 -4.68
N ASP A 43 -17.05 -9.24 -3.98
CA ASP A 43 -17.13 -9.89 -2.67
C ASP A 43 -15.84 -9.59 -1.88
N ASP A 44 -15.91 -8.61 -0.99
CA ASP A 44 -14.78 -8.18 -0.18
C ASP A 44 -14.30 -9.29 0.78
N ALA A 45 -15.20 -10.16 1.25
CA ALA A 45 -14.80 -11.27 2.13
C ALA A 45 -13.99 -12.33 1.37
N GLN A 46 -14.38 -12.65 0.13
CA GLN A 46 -13.59 -13.52 -0.75
C GLN A 46 -12.25 -12.86 -1.12
N ALA A 47 -12.24 -11.56 -1.40
CA ALA A 47 -11.01 -10.83 -1.68
C ALA A 47 -10.02 -10.95 -0.53
N VAL A 48 -10.48 -10.73 0.71
CA VAL A 48 -9.65 -10.88 1.93
C VAL A 48 -9.08 -12.30 2.06
N GLN A 49 -9.88 -13.33 1.82
CA GLN A 49 -9.39 -14.71 1.92
C GLN A 49 -8.25 -15.00 0.95
N TRP A 50 -8.38 -14.56 -0.30
CA TRP A 50 -7.37 -14.77 -1.32
C TRP A 50 -6.14 -13.88 -1.09
N TYR A 51 -6.31 -12.60 -0.73
CA TYR A 51 -5.19 -11.73 -0.36
C TYR A 51 -4.42 -12.31 0.83
N ARG A 52 -5.10 -12.86 1.83
CA ARG A 52 -4.44 -13.46 3.00
C ARG A 52 -3.56 -14.64 2.60
N LYS A 53 -4.06 -15.56 1.78
CA LYS A 53 -3.26 -16.69 1.30
C LYS A 53 -1.98 -16.24 0.59
N ALA A 54 -2.08 -15.26 -0.31
CA ALA A 54 -0.93 -14.72 -1.00
C ALA A 54 0.02 -13.94 -0.05
N ALA A 55 -0.54 -13.18 0.89
CA ALA A 55 0.20 -12.38 1.86
C ALA A 55 1.00 -13.25 2.84
N GLU A 56 0.46 -14.38 3.27
CA GLU A 56 1.11 -15.37 4.12
C GLU A 56 2.30 -16.03 3.42
N GLN A 57 2.25 -16.15 2.09
CA GLN A 57 3.37 -16.60 1.26
C GLN A 57 4.42 -15.50 1.01
N GLY A 58 4.25 -14.30 1.56
CA GLY A 58 5.18 -13.20 1.39
C GLY A 58 4.91 -12.28 0.20
N TYR A 59 3.81 -12.43 -0.53
CA TYR A 59 3.53 -11.59 -1.71
C TYR A 59 3.23 -10.14 -1.29
N ALA A 60 4.18 -9.24 -1.52
CA ALA A 60 4.14 -7.87 -1.00
C ALA A 60 2.89 -7.07 -1.41
N LYS A 61 2.42 -7.22 -2.66
CA LYS A 61 1.21 -6.56 -3.14
C LYS A 61 -0.03 -7.05 -2.38
N ALA A 62 -0.11 -8.35 -2.07
CA ALA A 62 -1.21 -8.92 -1.30
C ALA A 62 -1.16 -8.48 0.16
N GLN A 63 0.03 -8.40 0.76
CA GLN A 63 0.22 -7.85 2.09
C GLN A 63 -0.26 -6.40 2.18
N PHE A 64 0.09 -5.57 1.19
CA PHE A 64 -0.39 -4.20 1.11
C PHE A 64 -1.92 -4.13 1.00
N ASN A 65 -2.53 -4.90 0.08
CA ASN A 65 -3.98 -4.90 -0.11
C ASN A 65 -4.71 -5.44 1.13
N LEU A 66 -4.20 -6.49 1.76
CA LEU A 66 -4.77 -7.00 3.02
C LEU A 66 -4.69 -5.95 4.13
N GLY A 67 -3.60 -5.19 4.19
CA GLY A 67 -3.49 -4.02 5.07
C GLY A 67 -4.59 -3.00 4.82
N LEU A 68 -4.89 -2.68 3.55
CA LEU A 68 -5.98 -1.78 3.16
C LEU A 68 -7.36 -2.33 3.55
N MET A 69 -7.58 -3.64 3.43
CA MET A 69 -8.85 -4.26 3.82
C MET A 69 -9.09 -4.10 5.33
N TYR A 70 -8.08 -4.36 6.16
CA TYR A 70 -8.17 -4.13 7.62
C TYR A 70 -8.31 -2.65 7.97
N ASP A 71 -7.61 -1.78 7.26
CA ASP A 71 -7.64 -0.34 7.45
C ASP A 71 -9.06 0.24 7.25
N ASN A 72 -9.74 -0.22 6.21
CA ASN A 72 -11.04 0.30 5.81
C ASN A 72 -12.23 -0.55 6.32
N GLY A 73 -11.98 -1.66 6.99
CA GLY A 73 -13.03 -2.58 7.43
C GLY A 73 -13.78 -3.26 6.28
N ARG A 74 -13.08 -3.50 5.14
CA ARG A 74 -13.69 -4.12 3.96
C ARG A 74 -13.49 -5.64 3.99
N GLY A 75 -14.58 -6.38 4.01
CA GLY A 75 -14.58 -7.85 4.09
C GLY A 75 -14.04 -8.43 5.40
N VAL A 76 -13.58 -7.57 6.29
CA VAL A 76 -13.12 -7.87 7.66
C VAL A 76 -13.51 -6.72 8.59
N ARG A 77 -13.55 -6.99 9.90
CA ARG A 77 -13.66 -5.92 10.87
C ARG A 77 -12.44 -5.00 10.78
N GLN A 78 -12.67 -3.70 10.83
CA GLN A 78 -11.59 -2.70 10.86
C GLN A 78 -10.66 -2.97 12.07
N ASP A 79 -9.35 -2.96 11.78
CA ASP A 79 -8.31 -3.20 12.79
C ASP A 79 -7.01 -2.51 12.35
N ASP A 80 -6.75 -1.33 12.93
CA ASP A 80 -5.56 -0.54 12.61
C ASP A 80 -4.26 -1.27 12.98
N ALA A 81 -4.24 -2.09 14.03
CA ALA A 81 -3.05 -2.84 14.42
C ALA A 81 -2.72 -3.93 13.38
N GLN A 82 -3.73 -4.65 12.89
CA GLN A 82 -3.56 -5.60 11.80
C GLN A 82 -3.13 -4.90 10.50
N ALA A 83 -3.73 -3.76 10.18
CA ALA A 83 -3.34 -2.98 9.01
C ALA A 83 -1.84 -2.62 9.06
N VAL A 84 -1.36 -2.14 10.20
CA VAL A 84 0.06 -1.80 10.42
C VAL A 84 0.97 -3.03 10.26
N GLN A 85 0.58 -4.17 10.80
CA GLN A 85 1.38 -5.40 10.66
C GLN A 85 1.57 -5.79 9.19
N TRP A 86 0.50 -5.73 8.39
CA TRP A 86 0.55 -6.08 6.98
C TRP A 86 1.28 -5.03 6.15
N TYR A 87 1.06 -3.72 6.44
CA TYR A 87 1.85 -2.66 5.79
C TYR A 87 3.34 -2.81 6.07
N ARG A 88 3.73 -3.16 7.31
CA ARG A 88 5.13 -3.35 7.66
C ARG A 88 5.77 -4.47 6.85
N LYS A 89 5.14 -5.64 6.76
CA LYS A 89 5.63 -6.76 5.94
C LYS A 89 5.86 -6.36 4.48
N ALA A 90 4.92 -5.64 3.88
CA ALA A 90 5.07 -5.16 2.51
C ALA A 90 6.14 -4.05 2.38
N ALA A 91 6.22 -3.14 3.36
CA ALA A 91 7.18 -2.03 3.39
C ALA A 91 8.63 -2.53 3.53
N GLU A 92 8.87 -3.55 4.33
CA GLU A 92 10.17 -4.21 4.50
C GLU A 92 10.66 -4.85 3.20
N GLN A 93 9.75 -5.28 2.34
CA GLN A 93 10.05 -5.78 0.99
C GLN A 93 10.21 -4.66 -0.07
N GLY A 94 10.19 -3.38 0.34
CA GLY A 94 10.38 -2.26 -0.57
C GLY A 94 9.10 -1.73 -1.24
N HIS A 95 7.90 -2.18 -0.85
CA HIS A 95 6.66 -1.70 -1.46
C HIS A 95 6.40 -0.23 -1.09
N ALA A 96 6.62 0.72 -2.01
CA ALA A 96 6.61 2.15 -1.76
C ALA A 96 5.29 2.69 -1.14
N LYS A 97 4.13 2.21 -1.62
CA LYS A 97 2.84 2.62 -1.04
C LYS A 97 2.65 2.11 0.39
N ALA A 98 3.17 0.92 0.70
CA ALA A 98 3.12 0.37 2.05
C ALA A 98 4.06 1.14 3.00
N GLN A 99 5.24 1.52 2.53
CA GLN A 99 6.16 2.39 3.27
C GLN A 99 5.51 3.73 3.59
N TYR A 100 4.87 4.34 2.60
CA TYR A 100 4.12 5.58 2.81
C TYR A 100 3.00 5.41 3.85
N ASN A 101 2.14 4.40 3.70
CA ASN A 101 1.04 4.17 4.64
C ASN A 101 1.56 3.89 6.05
N LEU A 102 2.63 3.12 6.19
CA LEU A 102 3.27 2.86 7.48
C LEU A 102 3.82 4.15 8.10
N GLY A 103 4.43 5.02 7.30
CA GLY A 103 4.85 6.36 7.74
C GLY A 103 3.68 7.20 8.26
N VAL A 104 2.53 7.17 7.58
CA VAL A 104 1.29 7.85 8.01
C VAL A 104 0.80 7.28 9.35
N ARG A 105 0.85 5.96 9.54
CA ARG A 105 0.46 5.30 10.79
C ARG A 105 1.31 5.74 11.97
N TYR A 106 2.62 5.80 11.79
CA TYR A 106 3.52 6.32 12.82
C TYR A 106 3.34 7.81 13.07
N TYR A 107 3.08 8.59 12.02
CA TYR A 107 2.82 10.02 12.14
C TYR A 107 1.58 10.33 12.98
N ASN A 108 0.50 9.56 12.78
CA ASN A 108 -0.79 9.77 13.44
C ASN A 108 -0.95 8.97 14.75
N GLY A 109 -0.13 7.97 15.01
CA GLY A 109 -0.32 7.04 16.13
C GLY A 109 -1.53 6.11 15.95
N GLN A 110 -1.82 5.70 14.69
CA GLN A 110 -2.96 4.83 14.37
C GLN A 110 -2.51 3.37 14.26
N GLY A 111 -2.99 2.50 15.14
CA GLY A 111 -2.59 1.10 15.24
C GLY A 111 -1.17 0.87 15.76
N VAL A 112 -0.42 1.95 16.00
CA VAL A 112 0.90 2.00 16.64
C VAL A 112 1.01 3.24 17.51
N ARG A 113 1.94 3.24 18.45
CA ARG A 113 2.31 4.46 19.16
C ARG A 113 2.87 5.49 18.17
N GLN A 114 2.45 6.75 18.30
CA GLN A 114 2.99 7.85 17.50
C GLN A 114 4.52 7.94 17.66
N ASP A 115 5.21 7.99 16.52
CA ASP A 115 6.67 8.11 16.45
C ASP A 115 7.09 8.82 15.16
N TYR A 116 7.41 10.11 15.28
CA TYR A 116 7.82 10.91 14.13
C TYR A 116 9.16 10.46 13.52
N THR A 117 10.06 9.91 14.32
CA THR A 117 11.34 9.37 13.81
C THR A 117 11.10 8.17 12.89
N GLN A 118 10.22 7.26 13.30
CA GLN A 118 9.79 6.16 12.43
C GLN A 118 9.04 6.67 11.19
N ALA A 119 8.18 7.68 11.35
CA ALA A 119 7.47 8.27 10.20
C ALA A 119 8.45 8.82 9.16
N VAL A 120 9.47 9.58 9.58
CA VAL A 120 10.53 10.10 8.69
C VAL A 120 11.26 8.97 7.96
N GLN A 121 11.63 7.91 8.66
CA GLN A 121 12.35 6.78 8.05
C GLN A 121 11.51 6.11 6.95
N TRP A 122 10.23 5.88 7.20
CA TRP A 122 9.35 5.23 6.24
C TRP A 122 8.96 6.15 5.08
N PHE A 123 8.70 7.43 5.35
CA PHE A 123 8.52 8.42 4.28
C PHE A 123 9.77 8.55 3.44
N GLY A 124 10.97 8.56 4.06
CA GLY A 124 12.24 8.62 3.35
C GLY A 124 12.40 7.50 2.34
N LYS A 125 12.20 6.24 2.77
CA LYS A 125 12.27 5.07 1.89
C LYS A 125 11.31 5.16 0.70
N ALA A 126 10.07 5.59 0.93
CA ALA A 126 9.09 5.77 -0.15
C ALA A 126 9.44 6.96 -1.06
N ALA A 127 9.95 8.05 -0.49
CA ALA A 127 10.35 9.27 -1.21
C ALA A 127 11.54 9.02 -2.14
N GLU A 128 12.51 8.23 -1.70
CA GLU A 128 13.68 7.81 -2.49
C GLU A 128 13.27 6.97 -3.71
N GLN A 129 12.19 6.20 -3.60
CA GLN A 129 11.57 5.48 -4.72
C GLN A 129 10.72 6.38 -5.64
N GLY A 130 10.68 7.68 -5.40
CA GLY A 130 9.91 8.63 -6.21
C GLY A 130 8.44 8.74 -5.84
N TYR A 131 7.99 8.24 -4.68
CA TYR A 131 6.58 8.36 -4.30
C TYR A 131 6.25 9.80 -3.88
N ALA A 132 5.59 10.55 -4.75
CA ALA A 132 5.37 12.00 -4.61
C ALA A 132 4.71 12.41 -3.28
N LYS A 133 3.71 11.63 -2.79
CA LYS A 133 3.07 11.90 -1.50
C LYS A 133 4.04 11.77 -0.33
N ALA A 134 4.98 10.80 -0.40
CA ALA A 134 6.00 10.62 0.62
C ALA A 134 7.05 11.74 0.57
N GLN A 135 7.44 12.18 -0.63
CA GLN A 135 8.33 13.34 -0.81
C GLN A 135 7.71 14.60 -0.18
N TYR A 136 6.43 14.85 -0.43
CA TYR A 136 5.73 15.98 0.20
C TYR A 136 5.74 15.87 1.74
N ASN A 137 5.32 14.70 2.27
CA ASN A 137 5.27 14.52 3.73
C ASN A 137 6.66 14.60 4.37
N LEU A 138 7.70 14.09 3.71
CA LEU A 138 9.07 14.23 4.18
C LEU A 138 9.51 15.70 4.21
N GLY A 139 9.13 16.50 3.21
CA GLY A 139 9.29 17.95 3.21
C GLY A 139 8.65 18.60 4.43
N VAL A 140 7.40 18.23 4.74
CA VAL A 140 6.68 18.72 5.95
C VAL A 140 7.40 18.34 7.24
N MET A 141 7.98 17.13 7.32
CA MET A 141 8.74 16.70 8.51
C MET A 141 9.98 17.57 8.73
N TYR A 142 10.75 17.87 7.67
CA TYR A 142 11.91 18.76 7.75
C TYR A 142 11.52 20.21 8.02
N ASP A 143 10.43 20.68 7.42
CA ASP A 143 9.93 22.06 7.60
C ASP A 143 9.56 22.33 9.06
N ASN A 144 8.95 21.36 9.74
CA ASN A 144 8.47 21.50 11.11
C ASN A 144 9.41 20.90 12.16
N GLY A 145 10.50 20.24 11.80
CA GLY A 145 11.38 19.57 12.74
C GLY A 145 10.74 18.37 13.45
N LEU A 146 9.85 17.64 12.76
CA LEU A 146 9.15 16.47 13.31
C LEU A 146 9.96 15.20 13.10
N GLY A 147 10.50 14.61 14.16
CA GLY A 147 11.33 13.41 14.12
C GLY A 147 12.70 13.57 13.47
N VAL A 148 13.01 14.77 12.98
CA VAL A 148 14.30 15.22 12.45
C VAL A 148 14.57 16.64 12.91
N ARG A 149 15.84 17.08 12.84
CA ARG A 149 16.17 18.50 13.00
C ARG A 149 15.50 19.30 11.88
N GLN A 150 14.89 20.42 12.24
CA GLN A 150 14.31 21.36 11.27
C GLN A 150 15.36 21.80 10.25
N ASP A 151 15.03 21.69 8.96
CA ASP A 151 15.90 22.05 7.85
C ASP A 151 15.06 22.50 6.64
N TYR A 152 14.95 23.82 6.45
CA TYR A 152 14.17 24.39 5.35
C TYR A 152 14.78 24.09 3.97
N ILE A 153 16.10 23.89 3.88
CA ILE A 153 16.75 23.56 2.60
C ILE A 153 16.31 22.16 2.16
N GLN A 154 16.36 21.20 3.08
CA GLN A 154 15.86 19.84 2.82
C GLN A 154 14.36 19.85 2.51
N ALA A 155 13.58 20.62 3.25
CA ALA A 155 12.14 20.73 3.01
C ALA A 155 11.84 21.20 1.57
N VAL A 156 12.48 22.29 1.12
CA VAL A 156 12.31 22.81 -0.25
C VAL A 156 12.75 21.80 -1.31
N GLN A 157 13.83 21.06 -1.08
CA GLN A 157 14.28 20.03 -2.03
C GLN A 157 13.23 18.93 -2.20
N TRP A 158 12.63 18.45 -1.10
CA TRP A 158 11.61 17.43 -1.16
C TRP A 158 10.29 17.94 -1.74
N TYR A 159 9.88 19.17 -1.42
CA TYR A 159 8.70 19.79 -2.04
C TYR A 159 8.89 19.93 -3.56
N ARG A 160 10.06 20.36 -4.01
CA ARG A 160 10.35 20.47 -5.46
C ARG A 160 10.20 19.12 -6.17
N LYS A 161 10.80 18.05 -5.62
CA LYS A 161 10.66 16.69 -6.19
C LYS A 161 9.20 16.24 -6.28
N ALA A 162 8.40 16.54 -5.25
CA ALA A 162 6.97 16.22 -5.27
C ALA A 162 6.20 17.05 -6.30
N ALA A 163 6.51 18.35 -6.42
CA ALA A 163 5.88 19.27 -7.38
C ALA A 163 6.18 18.87 -8.83
N GLU A 164 7.40 18.46 -9.14
CA GLU A 164 7.82 17.99 -10.48
C GLU A 164 6.99 16.78 -10.94
N GLN A 165 6.44 16.01 -10.01
CA GLN A 165 5.52 14.89 -10.29
C GLN A 165 4.04 15.31 -10.29
N GLY A 166 3.73 16.60 -10.25
CA GLY A 166 2.36 17.13 -10.26
C GLY A 166 1.62 17.01 -8.92
N HIS A 167 2.33 16.92 -7.80
CA HIS A 167 1.70 16.90 -6.48
C HIS A 167 1.20 18.30 -6.11
N ALA A 168 -0.10 18.55 -6.26
CA ALA A 168 -0.73 19.87 -6.16
C ALA A 168 -0.45 20.63 -4.82
N LYS A 169 -0.23 19.92 -3.71
CA LYS A 169 0.08 20.56 -2.40
C LYS A 169 1.55 20.99 -2.27
N ALA A 170 2.41 20.56 -3.20
CA ALA A 170 3.83 20.91 -3.21
C ALA A 170 4.14 22.08 -4.17
N GLN A 171 3.16 22.48 -4.98
CA GLN A 171 3.20 23.64 -5.86
C GLN A 171 2.79 24.90 -5.10
#